data_eb6e4def466f83cb8273ce59c6a84acc
#
_entry.id   eb6e4def466f83cb8273ce59c6a84acc
#
_cell.length_a   1.000
_cell.length_b   1.000
_cell.length_c   1.000
_cell.angle_alpha   90.00
_cell.angle_beta   90.00
_cell.angle_gamma   90.00
#
_symmetry.space_group_name_H-M   'P 1'
#
loop_
_entity.id
_entity.type
_entity.pdbx_description
1 polymer ?
#
loop_
_entity_poly.entity_id
_entity_poly.type
_entity_poly.pdbx_seq_one_letter_code
_entity_poly.pdbx_strand_id
1 'polypeptide(L)'
;MSAAVSALKIAPSLDVTEAKALRLYAKAPDAESIAPAIEPLSLRPGPGEVLVKIAAAAINPSDVKAAIGMMPYAVFPRIPGRDFAGTVIDGPADLVGRAVFGSSGDLGIRRDGTHATHLVVEAEAVVEKPDSISLEEAAGIGVPFVTALEGLRRARMPQAGETVLVLGANGKVGQAAIQIATWQGARAIGVVRKAEPYEGHATAAVEVIDSSATDVAARVRELTDGRGADVVYNTVGEPYYEAGSAALAKLGRQIFIASLKKPVPFDIFAFYRGRHTYVGIDTLALSSVETADVLRELQPGFASGALKPFPIAPHAIYPLARAAEAYVAVLGSSRDRLVLRPGA
;
A
#
# COMPACT_ATOMS: atom_id res chain seq x y z
N MET A 1 -10.14 -27.90 -41.42
CA MET A 1 -9.05 -27.57 -40.47
C MET A 1 -9.63 -27.52 -39.08
N SER A 2 -9.43 -28.60 -38.29
CA SER A 2 -9.97 -28.73 -36.95
C SER A 2 -8.97 -28.08 -35.97
N ALA A 3 -9.36 -27.01 -35.31
CA ALA A 3 -8.59 -26.41 -34.23
C ALA A 3 -8.75 -27.29 -32.99
N ALA A 4 -7.69 -27.98 -32.59
CA ALA A 4 -7.63 -28.70 -31.33
C ALA A 4 -7.65 -27.71 -30.17
N VAL A 5 -8.78 -27.65 -29.44
CA VAL A 5 -8.87 -26.99 -28.15
C VAL A 5 -8.00 -27.78 -27.17
N SER A 6 -6.85 -27.24 -26.82
CA SER A 6 -6.00 -27.77 -25.77
C SER A 6 -6.75 -27.70 -24.45
N ALA A 7 -7.20 -28.84 -23.95
CA ALA A 7 -7.80 -28.92 -22.61
C ALA A 7 -6.71 -28.58 -21.59
N LEU A 8 -6.87 -27.45 -20.89
CA LEU A 8 -6.09 -27.12 -19.70
C LEU A 8 -6.21 -28.30 -18.70
N LYS A 9 -5.09 -28.95 -18.42
CA LYS A 9 -5.01 -29.95 -17.33
C LYS A 9 -5.09 -29.16 -16.01
N ILE A 10 -6.29 -29.17 -15.41
CA ILE A 10 -6.47 -28.72 -14.02
C ILE A 10 -5.80 -29.77 -13.13
N ALA A 11 -4.83 -29.35 -12.31
CA ALA A 11 -4.29 -30.20 -11.26
C ALA A 11 -5.41 -30.54 -10.26
N PRO A 12 -5.39 -31.72 -9.59
CA PRO A 12 -6.42 -32.04 -8.60
C PRO A 12 -6.36 -31.04 -7.43
N SER A 13 -7.50 -30.46 -7.08
CA SER A 13 -7.60 -29.53 -5.95
C SER A 13 -7.29 -30.26 -4.64
N LEU A 14 -6.44 -29.64 -3.79
CA LEU A 14 -6.12 -30.13 -2.46
C LEU A 14 -7.12 -29.54 -1.45
N ASP A 15 -7.71 -30.40 -0.59
CA ASP A 15 -8.44 -29.90 0.58
C ASP A 15 -7.42 -29.53 1.67
N VAL A 16 -7.29 -28.25 1.96
CA VAL A 16 -6.35 -27.77 2.99
C VAL A 16 -7.02 -27.84 4.35
N THR A 17 -6.72 -28.89 5.12
CA THR A 17 -7.32 -29.12 6.44
C THR A 17 -6.55 -28.47 7.60
N GLU A 18 -5.30 -28.08 7.39
CA GLU A 18 -4.41 -27.53 8.44
C GLU A 18 -4.18 -26.03 8.37
N ALA A 19 -4.93 -25.30 7.55
CA ALA A 19 -4.85 -23.85 7.50
C ALA A 19 -5.34 -23.21 8.80
N LYS A 20 -4.73 -22.08 9.19
CA LYS A 20 -5.10 -21.29 10.36
C LYS A 20 -5.22 -19.83 9.96
N ALA A 21 -6.12 -19.12 10.61
CA ALA A 21 -6.35 -17.71 10.37
C ALA A 21 -6.58 -16.94 11.67
N LEU A 22 -6.26 -15.65 11.65
CA LEU A 22 -6.72 -14.71 12.65
C LEU A 22 -8.17 -14.31 12.34
N ARG A 23 -9.06 -14.42 13.33
CA ARG A 23 -10.46 -13.97 13.17
C ARG A 23 -10.79 -12.87 14.16
N LEU A 24 -11.39 -11.82 13.64
CA LEU A 24 -11.95 -10.72 14.42
C LEU A 24 -13.47 -10.83 14.38
N TYR A 25 -14.11 -11.00 15.55
CA TYR A 25 -15.56 -11.17 15.68
C TYR A 25 -16.33 -9.87 15.77
N ALA A 26 -15.70 -8.84 16.32
CA ALA A 26 -16.28 -7.52 16.53
C ALA A 26 -15.20 -6.43 16.44
N LYS A 27 -15.63 -5.19 16.28
CA LYS A 27 -14.73 -4.03 16.40
C LYS A 27 -14.25 -3.87 17.85
N ALA A 28 -12.97 -3.56 18.01
CA ALA A 28 -12.39 -3.15 19.29
C ALA A 28 -12.53 -1.64 19.51
N PRO A 29 -12.53 -1.15 20.73
CA PRO A 29 -12.56 0.29 21.02
C PRO A 29 -11.25 1.01 20.64
N ASP A 30 -10.12 0.33 20.75
CA ASP A 30 -8.76 0.80 20.46
C ASP A 30 -7.86 -0.35 20.01
N ALA A 31 -6.62 -0.06 19.64
CA ALA A 31 -5.69 -1.06 19.13
C ALA A 31 -5.24 -2.05 20.20
N GLU A 32 -5.09 -1.60 21.43
CA GLU A 32 -4.67 -2.39 22.60
C GLU A 32 -5.72 -3.44 22.98
N SER A 33 -6.98 -3.17 22.66
CA SER A 33 -8.12 -4.06 22.94
C SER A 33 -8.40 -5.04 21.79
N ILE A 34 -7.63 -5.03 20.71
CA ILE A 34 -7.82 -5.99 19.61
C ILE A 34 -7.41 -7.38 20.08
N ALA A 35 -8.36 -8.30 20.16
CA ALA A 35 -8.16 -9.68 20.58
C ALA A 35 -8.55 -10.66 19.45
N PRO A 36 -7.66 -10.94 18.49
CA PRO A 36 -7.93 -11.88 17.42
C PRO A 36 -7.91 -13.32 17.95
N ALA A 37 -8.85 -14.16 17.52
CA ALA A 37 -8.79 -15.59 17.73
C ALA A 37 -7.98 -16.25 16.60
N ILE A 38 -7.20 -17.30 16.93
CA ILE A 38 -6.57 -18.16 15.91
C ILE A 38 -7.46 -19.39 15.75
N GLU A 39 -7.94 -19.61 14.54
CA GLU A 39 -8.90 -20.66 14.24
C GLU A 39 -8.46 -21.52 13.05
N PRO A 40 -8.89 -22.80 13.01
CA PRO A 40 -8.71 -23.63 11.83
C PRO A 40 -9.51 -23.03 10.67
N LEU A 41 -8.95 -23.16 9.47
CA LEU A 41 -9.54 -22.69 8.23
C LEU A 41 -9.49 -23.82 7.20
N SER A 42 -10.61 -24.10 6.56
CA SER A 42 -10.69 -25.04 5.45
C SER A 42 -10.92 -24.26 4.16
N LEU A 43 -10.01 -24.38 3.21
CA LEU A 43 -10.01 -23.63 1.96
C LEU A 43 -9.96 -24.59 0.76
N ARG A 44 -10.70 -24.21 -0.28
CA ARG A 44 -10.69 -24.89 -1.57
C ARG A 44 -10.85 -23.85 -2.68
N PRO A 45 -9.89 -23.75 -3.62
CA PRO A 45 -10.04 -22.85 -4.75
C PRO A 45 -11.15 -23.32 -5.69
N GLY A 46 -11.93 -22.36 -6.18
CA GLY A 46 -12.90 -22.55 -7.26
C GLY A 46 -12.25 -22.41 -8.65
N PRO A 47 -13.06 -22.58 -9.72
CA PRO A 47 -12.58 -22.30 -11.07
C PRO A 47 -12.10 -20.86 -11.22
N GLY A 48 -10.88 -20.66 -11.74
CA GLY A 48 -10.28 -19.33 -11.90
C GLY A 48 -9.63 -18.74 -10.65
N GLU A 49 -9.57 -19.52 -9.56
CA GLU A 49 -8.89 -19.13 -8.32
C GLU A 49 -7.57 -19.91 -8.10
N VAL A 50 -6.75 -19.41 -7.23
CA VAL A 50 -5.54 -20.04 -6.72
C VAL A 50 -5.61 -20.18 -5.21
N LEU A 51 -5.00 -21.24 -4.68
CA LEU A 51 -4.68 -21.39 -3.27
C LEU A 51 -3.22 -21.01 -3.05
N VAL A 52 -3.00 -19.95 -2.29
CA VAL A 52 -1.66 -19.47 -1.94
C VAL A 52 -1.32 -19.87 -0.51
N LYS A 53 -0.19 -20.57 -0.32
CA LYS A 53 0.44 -20.74 0.99
C LYS A 53 1.17 -19.45 1.32
N ILE A 54 0.68 -18.70 2.30
CA ILE A 54 1.22 -17.39 2.69
C ILE A 54 2.51 -17.59 3.47
N ALA A 55 3.60 -16.99 2.97
CA ALA A 55 4.88 -16.92 3.67
C ALA A 55 4.97 -15.66 4.55
N ALA A 56 4.44 -14.54 4.04
CA ALA A 56 4.39 -13.29 4.75
C ALA A 56 3.12 -12.49 4.41
N ALA A 57 2.55 -11.79 5.39
CA ALA A 57 1.42 -10.87 5.24
C ALA A 57 1.75 -9.56 5.95
N ALA A 58 1.74 -8.44 5.24
CA ALA A 58 2.09 -7.18 5.87
C ALA A 58 0.89 -6.55 6.59
N ILE A 59 1.18 -5.78 7.63
CA ILE A 59 0.18 -5.06 8.41
C ILE A 59 0.18 -3.59 8.00
N ASN A 60 -0.97 -3.08 7.65
CA ASN A 60 -1.17 -1.68 7.30
C ASN A 60 -1.96 -0.93 8.39
N PRO A 61 -1.76 0.39 8.55
CA PRO A 61 -2.62 1.19 9.42
C PRO A 61 -4.11 1.03 9.12
N SER A 62 -4.48 0.78 7.84
CA SER A 62 -5.88 0.54 7.44
C SER A 62 -6.46 -0.75 8.02
N ASP A 63 -5.66 -1.82 8.17
CA ASP A 63 -6.11 -3.09 8.74
C ASP A 63 -6.50 -2.90 10.21
N VAL A 64 -5.65 -2.17 10.96
CA VAL A 64 -5.89 -1.86 12.38
C VAL A 64 -7.04 -0.86 12.53
N LYS A 65 -7.09 0.20 11.71
CA LYS A 65 -8.22 1.16 11.69
C LYS A 65 -9.55 0.46 11.40
N ALA A 66 -9.56 -0.53 10.51
CA ALA A 66 -10.74 -1.34 10.25
C ALA A 66 -11.13 -2.21 11.47
N ALA A 67 -10.15 -2.74 12.21
CA ALA A 67 -10.39 -3.53 13.42
C ALA A 67 -11.00 -2.70 14.55
N ILE A 68 -10.66 -1.42 14.66
CA ILE A 68 -11.22 -0.49 15.67
C ILE A 68 -12.43 0.32 15.17
N GLY A 69 -13.00 -0.06 14.01
CA GLY A 69 -14.23 0.55 13.50
C GLY A 69 -14.08 1.94 12.87
N MET A 70 -12.86 2.39 12.57
CA MET A 70 -12.60 3.66 11.87
C MET A 70 -12.79 3.55 10.34
N MET A 71 -13.05 2.35 9.82
CA MET A 71 -13.37 2.10 8.41
C MET A 71 -14.83 1.69 8.28
N PRO A 72 -15.69 2.46 7.60
CA PRO A 72 -17.13 2.20 7.56
C PRO A 72 -17.51 0.93 6.79
N TYR A 73 -16.60 0.41 5.97
CA TYR A 73 -16.86 -0.76 5.11
C TYR A 73 -16.48 -2.10 5.75
N ALA A 74 -15.81 -2.08 6.91
CA ALA A 74 -15.32 -3.28 7.54
C ALA A 74 -16.47 -4.14 8.08
N VAL A 75 -16.56 -5.40 7.63
CA VAL A 75 -17.53 -6.38 8.11
C VAL A 75 -16.94 -7.24 9.24
N PHE A 76 -17.83 -7.85 10.04
CA PHE A 76 -17.47 -8.80 11.08
C PHE A 76 -18.45 -9.98 11.07
N PRO A 77 -18.02 -11.23 11.37
CA PRO A 77 -16.61 -11.62 11.61
C PRO A 77 -15.81 -11.61 10.31
N ARG A 78 -14.47 -11.45 10.41
CA ARG A 78 -13.57 -11.52 9.26
C ARG A 78 -12.13 -11.91 9.65
N ILE A 79 -11.36 -12.36 8.68
CA ILE A 79 -9.90 -12.45 8.73
C ILE A 79 -9.35 -11.10 8.23
N PRO A 80 -8.53 -10.37 9.01
CA PRO A 80 -7.94 -9.11 8.56
C PRO A 80 -6.77 -9.31 7.58
N GLY A 81 -6.19 -8.20 7.10
CA GLY A 81 -5.00 -8.19 6.24
C GLY A 81 -5.31 -8.01 4.77
N ARG A 82 -4.52 -7.17 4.09
CA ARG A 82 -4.71 -6.80 2.69
C ARG A 82 -3.58 -7.29 1.79
N ASP A 83 -2.36 -7.32 2.31
CA ASP A 83 -1.12 -7.59 1.57
C ASP A 83 -0.60 -8.99 1.89
N PHE A 84 -0.10 -9.71 0.89
CA PHE A 84 0.47 -11.04 1.05
C PHE A 84 1.60 -11.32 0.07
N ALA A 85 2.46 -12.28 0.43
CA ALA A 85 3.34 -12.98 -0.48
C ALA A 85 3.46 -14.44 -0.05
N GLY A 86 3.62 -15.34 -1.01
CA GLY A 86 3.66 -16.77 -0.75
C GLY A 86 3.88 -17.58 -2.01
N THR A 87 3.51 -18.85 -1.95
CA THR A 87 3.63 -19.79 -3.07
C THR A 87 2.26 -20.32 -3.43
N VAL A 88 1.92 -20.33 -4.71
CA VAL A 88 0.71 -20.99 -5.21
C VAL A 88 0.87 -22.50 -5.06
N ILE A 89 -0.07 -23.14 -4.34
CA ILE A 89 -0.03 -24.60 -4.09
C ILE A 89 -1.16 -25.36 -4.81
N ASP A 90 -2.20 -24.65 -5.27
CA ASP A 90 -3.29 -25.22 -6.09
C ASP A 90 -3.87 -24.13 -7.00
N GLY A 91 -4.38 -24.52 -8.19
CA GLY A 91 -4.96 -23.64 -9.19
C GLY A 91 -4.49 -23.95 -10.61
N PRO A 92 -4.45 -22.94 -11.54
CA PRO A 92 -3.90 -23.12 -12.88
C PRO A 92 -2.48 -23.67 -12.88
N ALA A 93 -2.20 -24.67 -13.74
CA ALA A 93 -0.96 -25.44 -13.71
C ALA A 93 0.32 -24.62 -13.94
N ASP A 94 0.22 -23.52 -14.66
CA ASP A 94 1.32 -22.57 -14.93
C ASP A 94 1.66 -21.69 -13.72
N LEU A 95 0.74 -21.56 -12.77
CA LEU A 95 0.95 -20.79 -11.53
C LEU A 95 1.41 -21.66 -10.36
N VAL A 96 1.08 -22.98 -10.34
CA VAL A 96 1.46 -23.87 -9.23
C VAL A 96 2.97 -23.91 -9.06
N GLY A 97 3.43 -23.69 -7.82
CA GLY A 97 4.85 -23.59 -7.46
C GLY A 97 5.46 -22.21 -7.63
N ARG A 98 4.75 -21.25 -8.24
CA ARG A 98 5.24 -19.87 -8.40
C ARG A 98 5.22 -19.11 -7.09
N ALA A 99 6.27 -18.35 -6.84
CA ALA A 99 6.31 -17.35 -5.79
C ALA A 99 5.56 -16.09 -6.26
N VAL A 100 4.54 -15.71 -5.51
CA VAL A 100 3.62 -14.64 -5.87
C VAL A 100 3.43 -13.65 -4.73
N PHE A 101 2.96 -12.45 -5.06
CA PHE A 101 2.51 -11.46 -4.10
C PHE A 101 1.26 -10.76 -4.62
N GLY A 102 0.55 -10.09 -3.72
CA GLY A 102 -0.65 -9.36 -4.07
C GLY A 102 -1.14 -8.45 -2.95
N SER A 103 -2.15 -7.68 -3.28
CA SER A 103 -2.86 -6.77 -2.37
C SER A 103 -4.30 -6.60 -2.85
N SER A 104 -5.15 -6.07 -1.98
CA SER A 104 -6.53 -5.74 -2.40
C SER A 104 -7.15 -4.64 -1.54
N GLY A 105 -8.16 -3.97 -2.07
CA GLY A 105 -9.01 -3.04 -1.34
C GLY A 105 -10.04 -3.74 -0.47
N ASP A 106 -10.53 -4.91 -0.86
CA ASP A 106 -11.64 -5.61 -0.21
C ASP A 106 -11.20 -6.74 0.75
N LEU A 107 -10.03 -7.39 0.50
CA LEU A 107 -9.45 -8.39 1.40
C LEU A 107 -9.22 -7.80 2.80
N GLY A 108 -9.64 -8.54 3.82
CA GLY A 108 -9.51 -8.11 5.21
C GLY A 108 -10.42 -6.94 5.63
N ILE A 109 -11.26 -6.45 4.73
CA ILE A 109 -12.21 -5.36 4.95
C ILE A 109 -13.64 -5.86 4.72
N ARG A 110 -14.00 -6.27 3.50
CA ARG A 110 -15.35 -6.73 3.11
C ARG A 110 -15.44 -8.24 2.98
N ARG A 111 -14.32 -8.92 2.79
CA ARG A 111 -14.15 -10.37 2.78
C ARG A 111 -12.94 -10.78 3.58
N ASP A 112 -12.78 -12.08 3.83
CA ASP A 112 -11.63 -12.63 4.56
C ASP A 112 -10.32 -12.26 3.88
N GLY A 113 -9.31 -11.92 4.69
CA GLY A 113 -8.04 -11.35 4.26
C GLY A 113 -6.84 -12.28 4.44
N THR A 114 -5.67 -11.66 4.55
CA THR A 114 -4.37 -12.30 4.38
C THR A 114 -3.66 -12.70 5.68
N HIS A 115 -4.21 -12.33 6.86
CA HIS A 115 -3.61 -12.73 8.14
C HIS A 115 -3.98 -14.18 8.48
N ALA A 116 -3.54 -15.09 7.63
CA ALA A 116 -3.79 -16.52 7.66
C ALA A 116 -2.59 -17.28 7.06
N THR A 117 -2.53 -18.60 7.29
CA THR A 117 -1.49 -19.43 6.66
C THR A 117 -1.72 -19.68 5.17
N HIS A 118 -2.98 -19.53 4.71
CA HIS A 118 -3.38 -19.75 3.32
C HIS A 118 -4.45 -18.73 2.90
N LEU A 119 -4.54 -18.48 1.61
CA LEU A 119 -5.51 -17.59 0.99
C LEU A 119 -6.02 -18.19 -0.32
N VAL A 120 -7.33 -18.14 -0.54
CA VAL A 120 -7.91 -18.34 -1.87
C VAL A 120 -8.22 -16.97 -2.46
N VAL A 121 -7.75 -16.75 -3.68
CA VAL A 121 -7.94 -15.48 -4.40
C VAL A 121 -7.99 -15.76 -5.91
N GLU A 122 -8.53 -14.84 -6.67
CA GLU A 122 -8.59 -14.91 -8.13
C GLU A 122 -7.19 -15.11 -8.73
N ALA A 123 -7.03 -16.01 -9.69
CA ALA A 123 -5.72 -16.27 -10.34
C ALA A 123 -5.12 -15.02 -11.01
N GLU A 124 -5.98 -14.11 -11.49
CA GLU A 124 -5.57 -12.82 -12.06
C GLU A 124 -5.10 -11.81 -11.00
N ALA A 125 -5.42 -12.05 -9.72
CA ALA A 125 -5.07 -11.16 -8.61
C ALA A 125 -3.67 -11.42 -8.03
N VAL A 126 -2.96 -12.45 -8.47
CA VAL A 126 -1.59 -12.70 -8.06
C VAL A 126 -0.59 -12.16 -9.09
N VAL A 127 0.52 -11.65 -8.60
CA VAL A 127 1.64 -11.15 -9.42
C VAL A 127 2.88 -11.98 -9.10
N GLU A 128 3.59 -12.47 -10.12
CA GLU A 128 4.82 -13.22 -9.90
C GLU A 128 5.87 -12.33 -9.22
N LYS A 129 6.46 -12.85 -8.16
CA LYS A 129 7.44 -12.13 -7.37
C LYS A 129 8.77 -12.02 -8.13
N PRO A 130 9.38 -10.82 -8.26
CA PRO A 130 10.74 -10.70 -8.78
C PRO A 130 11.74 -11.48 -7.92
N ASP A 131 12.70 -12.17 -8.55
CA ASP A 131 13.72 -12.95 -7.83
C ASP A 131 14.62 -12.10 -6.94
N SER A 132 14.74 -10.80 -7.26
CA SER A 132 15.59 -9.83 -6.55
C SER A 132 15.10 -9.46 -5.15
N ILE A 133 13.87 -9.83 -4.76
CA ILE A 133 13.28 -9.48 -3.46
C ILE A 133 12.83 -10.72 -2.69
N SER A 134 12.85 -10.67 -1.36
CA SER A 134 12.34 -11.75 -0.50
C SER A 134 10.80 -11.78 -0.48
N LEU A 135 10.22 -12.85 0.07
CA LEU A 135 8.75 -12.92 0.25
C LEU A 135 8.25 -11.92 1.29
N GLU A 136 9.02 -11.67 2.34
CA GLU A 136 8.70 -10.66 3.35
C GLU A 136 8.70 -9.24 2.75
N GLU A 137 9.69 -8.92 1.93
CA GLU A 137 9.74 -7.64 1.21
C GLU A 137 8.60 -7.50 0.22
N ALA A 138 8.30 -8.56 -0.55
CA ALA A 138 7.19 -8.57 -1.50
C ALA A 138 5.84 -8.33 -0.81
N ALA A 139 5.58 -8.98 0.33
CA ALA A 139 4.41 -8.73 1.15
C ALA A 139 4.34 -7.26 1.62
N GLY A 140 5.49 -6.61 1.79
CA GLY A 140 5.58 -5.21 2.23
C GLY A 140 5.19 -4.18 1.17
N ILE A 141 5.15 -4.53 -0.11
CA ILE A 141 4.96 -3.61 -1.24
C ILE A 141 3.49 -3.14 -1.36
N GLY A 142 2.53 -4.03 -1.24
CA GLY A 142 1.12 -3.90 -1.63
C GLY A 142 0.50 -2.51 -1.41
N VAL A 143 -0.20 -2.32 -0.31
CA VAL A 143 -0.95 -1.06 -0.03
C VAL A 143 -0.13 0.21 -0.25
N PRO A 144 1.13 0.34 0.22
CA PRO A 144 1.88 1.59 0.04
C PRO A 144 2.13 1.95 -1.43
N PHE A 145 2.63 1.02 -2.22
CA PHE A 145 2.97 1.29 -3.62
C PHE A 145 1.73 1.39 -4.52
N VAL A 146 0.70 0.58 -4.27
CA VAL A 146 -0.58 0.68 -4.97
C VAL A 146 -1.21 2.05 -4.72
N THR A 147 -1.25 2.51 -3.47
CA THR A 147 -1.79 3.84 -3.14
C THR A 147 -0.98 4.95 -3.80
N ALA A 148 0.35 4.83 -3.79
CA ALA A 148 1.24 5.83 -4.38
C ALA A 148 1.08 5.93 -5.91
N LEU A 149 1.09 4.78 -6.61
CA LEU A 149 0.94 4.76 -8.08
C LEU A 149 -0.45 5.22 -8.50
N GLU A 150 -1.51 4.71 -7.85
CA GLU A 150 -2.89 5.10 -8.17
C GLU A 150 -3.09 6.61 -8.01
N GLY A 151 -2.52 7.20 -6.95
CA GLY A 151 -2.56 8.64 -6.75
C GLY A 151 -1.88 9.41 -7.87
N LEU A 152 -0.65 9.05 -8.20
CA LEU A 152 0.11 9.71 -9.27
C LEU A 152 -0.55 9.50 -10.64
N ARG A 153 -1.05 8.29 -10.93
CA ARG A 153 -1.73 7.96 -12.18
C ARG A 153 -3.00 8.79 -12.37
N ARG A 154 -3.88 8.85 -11.37
CA ARG A 154 -5.13 9.62 -11.42
C ARG A 154 -4.91 11.13 -11.48
N ALA A 155 -3.84 11.59 -10.87
CA ALA A 155 -3.43 12.99 -10.97
C ALA A 155 -2.66 13.30 -12.27
N ARG A 156 -2.55 12.40 -13.19
CA ARG A 156 -1.60 12.34 -14.31
C ARG A 156 -0.16 12.14 -13.81
N MET A 157 0.46 11.04 -14.24
CA MET A 157 1.84 10.70 -13.87
C MET A 157 2.77 11.92 -14.02
N PRO A 158 3.62 12.19 -13.01
CA PRO A 158 4.62 13.24 -13.11
C PRO A 158 5.63 12.92 -14.20
N GLN A 159 6.14 13.96 -14.85
CA GLN A 159 7.09 13.85 -15.95
C GLN A 159 8.44 14.48 -15.58
N ALA A 160 9.48 14.19 -16.35
CA ALA A 160 10.77 14.87 -16.22
C ALA A 160 10.59 16.40 -16.27
N GLY A 161 11.22 17.10 -15.32
CA GLY A 161 11.09 18.56 -15.14
C GLY A 161 9.91 19.01 -14.26
N GLU A 162 8.97 18.13 -13.91
CA GLU A 162 7.96 18.44 -12.89
C GLU A 162 8.53 18.23 -11.47
N THR A 163 8.02 19.01 -10.52
CA THR A 163 8.35 18.91 -9.10
C THR A 163 7.19 18.25 -8.35
N VAL A 164 7.49 17.17 -7.62
CA VAL A 164 6.56 16.45 -6.74
C VAL A 164 6.90 16.75 -5.29
N LEU A 165 6.01 17.41 -4.57
CA LEU A 165 6.08 17.64 -3.14
C LEU A 165 5.35 16.52 -2.41
N VAL A 166 6.01 15.80 -1.52
CA VAL A 166 5.41 14.70 -0.75
C VAL A 166 5.34 15.07 0.73
N LEU A 167 4.12 15.28 1.23
CA LEU A 167 3.85 15.60 2.62
C LEU A 167 3.74 14.29 3.42
N GLY A 168 4.63 14.12 4.41
CA GLY A 168 4.81 12.87 5.13
C GLY A 168 5.77 11.91 4.43
N ALA A 169 6.92 12.42 3.96
CA ALA A 169 7.90 11.74 3.12
C ALA A 169 8.40 10.40 3.68
N ASN A 170 8.62 10.29 5.00
CA ASN A 170 9.11 9.07 5.64
C ASN A 170 8.02 8.03 5.95
N GLY A 171 6.74 8.35 5.72
CA GLY A 171 5.67 7.35 5.73
C GLY A 171 5.77 6.37 4.55
N LYS A 172 5.25 5.15 4.68
CA LYS A 172 5.42 4.12 3.64
C LYS A 172 4.85 4.54 2.28
N VAL A 173 3.66 5.17 2.25
CA VAL A 173 3.10 5.73 1.00
C VAL A 173 3.94 6.91 0.50
N GLY A 174 4.46 7.76 1.41
CA GLY A 174 5.34 8.88 1.04
C GLY A 174 6.63 8.40 0.38
N GLN A 175 7.28 7.39 0.96
CA GLN A 175 8.48 6.76 0.38
C GLN A 175 8.18 6.15 -0.99
N ALA A 176 7.06 5.43 -1.13
CA ALA A 176 6.64 4.85 -2.42
C ALA A 176 6.37 5.93 -3.47
N ALA A 177 5.70 7.03 -3.10
CA ALA A 177 5.43 8.14 -4.01
C ALA A 177 6.72 8.83 -4.49
N ILE A 178 7.69 9.04 -3.59
CA ILE A 178 9.01 9.60 -3.95
C ILE A 178 9.77 8.66 -4.89
N GLN A 179 9.78 7.36 -4.59
CA GLN A 179 10.42 6.37 -5.47
C GLN A 179 9.83 6.39 -6.88
N ILE A 180 8.50 6.35 -6.99
CA ILE A 180 7.82 6.35 -8.29
C ILE A 180 8.06 7.67 -9.02
N ALA A 181 7.94 8.81 -8.34
CA ALA A 181 8.16 10.12 -8.95
C ALA A 181 9.59 10.27 -9.51
N THR A 182 10.60 9.87 -8.73
CA THR A 182 12.00 9.95 -9.17
C THR A 182 12.32 8.92 -10.26
N TRP A 183 11.71 7.73 -10.24
CA TRP A 183 11.79 6.75 -11.32
C TRP A 183 11.22 7.29 -12.64
N GLN A 184 10.18 8.12 -12.59
CA GLN A 184 9.62 8.83 -13.75
C GLN A 184 10.44 10.06 -14.17
N GLY A 185 11.57 10.34 -13.51
CA GLY A 185 12.44 11.48 -13.80
C GLY A 185 11.96 12.81 -13.23
N ALA A 186 10.94 12.81 -12.38
CA ALA A 186 10.51 14.04 -11.70
C ALA A 186 11.43 14.36 -10.51
N ARG A 187 11.53 15.65 -10.19
CA ARG A 187 12.19 16.13 -8.96
C ARG A 187 11.29 15.86 -7.76
N ALA A 188 11.83 15.31 -6.68
CA ALA A 188 11.08 15.08 -5.46
C ALA A 188 11.55 16.00 -4.32
N ILE A 189 10.57 16.59 -3.61
CA ILE A 189 10.77 17.32 -2.36
C ILE A 189 9.96 16.59 -1.29
N GLY A 190 10.63 16.12 -0.23
CA GLY A 190 9.99 15.44 0.89
C GLY A 190 9.76 16.39 2.06
N VAL A 191 8.57 16.35 2.67
CA VAL A 191 8.28 17.10 3.90
C VAL A 191 8.23 16.13 5.07
N VAL A 192 9.00 16.41 6.10
CA VAL A 192 9.07 15.70 7.37
C VAL A 192 8.60 16.60 8.52
N ARG A 193 8.16 15.99 9.63
CA ARG A 193 7.57 16.74 10.75
C ARG A 193 8.61 17.39 11.66
N LYS A 194 9.84 16.93 11.62
CA LYS A 194 10.98 17.43 12.42
C LYS A 194 12.28 17.19 11.65
N ALA A 195 13.37 17.80 12.07
CA ALA A 195 14.68 17.64 11.45
C ALA A 195 15.13 16.16 11.41
N GLU A 196 14.96 15.53 10.27
CA GLU A 196 15.37 14.16 9.99
C GLU A 196 15.62 13.99 8.47
N PRO A 197 16.56 13.12 8.06
CA PRO A 197 16.77 12.84 6.65
C PRO A 197 15.60 12.08 6.03
N TYR A 198 15.53 12.07 4.71
CA TYR A 198 14.71 11.11 3.99
C TYR A 198 15.33 9.71 4.15
N GLU A 199 14.51 8.75 4.58
CA GLU A 199 14.96 7.39 4.90
C GLU A 199 14.68 6.37 3.78
N GLY A 200 13.93 6.77 2.73
CA GLY A 200 13.54 5.87 1.65
C GLY A 200 14.57 5.79 0.52
N HIS A 201 14.33 4.88 -0.42
CA HIS A 201 15.05 4.82 -1.68
C HIS A 201 14.53 5.89 -2.65
N ALA A 202 15.40 6.40 -3.53
CA ALA A 202 15.05 7.24 -4.67
C ALA A 202 16.11 7.08 -5.76
N THR A 203 15.73 7.26 -7.03
CA THR A 203 16.67 7.23 -8.15
C THR A 203 17.36 8.57 -8.42
N ALA A 204 16.95 9.61 -7.69
CA ALA A 204 17.54 10.95 -7.72
C ALA A 204 17.58 11.54 -6.32
N ALA A 205 18.32 12.63 -6.13
CA ALA A 205 18.39 13.35 -4.85
C ALA A 205 16.99 13.86 -4.44
N VAL A 206 16.71 13.79 -3.13
CA VAL A 206 15.47 14.28 -2.53
C VAL A 206 15.80 15.42 -1.59
N GLU A 207 15.27 16.61 -1.86
CA GLU A 207 15.34 17.70 -0.90
C GLU A 207 14.36 17.47 0.24
N VAL A 208 14.75 17.81 1.45
CA VAL A 208 13.92 17.60 2.64
C VAL A 208 13.59 18.94 3.29
N ILE A 209 12.32 19.12 3.62
CA ILE A 209 11.80 20.29 4.36
C ILE A 209 11.32 19.81 5.74
N ASP A 210 11.88 20.42 6.80
CA ASP A 210 11.37 20.28 8.17
C ASP A 210 10.22 21.26 8.39
N SER A 211 9.00 20.74 8.49
CA SER A 211 7.79 21.55 8.66
C SER A 211 7.62 22.11 10.08
N SER A 212 8.44 21.69 11.05
CA SER A 212 8.42 22.28 12.40
C SER A 212 9.19 23.59 12.48
N ALA A 213 10.14 23.80 11.57
CA ALA A 213 11.04 24.95 11.58
C ALA A 213 10.88 25.88 10.38
N THR A 214 10.14 25.43 9.33
CA THR A 214 10.12 26.14 8.04
C THR A 214 8.70 26.16 7.48
N ASP A 215 8.30 27.32 6.95
CA ASP A 215 7.09 27.41 6.13
C ASP A 215 7.28 26.58 4.84
N VAL A 216 6.49 25.54 4.70
CA VAL A 216 6.62 24.57 3.60
C VAL A 216 6.38 25.24 2.24
N ALA A 217 5.35 26.09 2.13
CA ALA A 217 5.00 26.72 0.85
C ALA A 217 6.07 27.74 0.42
N ALA A 218 6.57 28.56 1.35
CA ALA A 218 7.64 29.50 1.09
C ALA A 218 8.92 28.76 0.64
N ARG A 219 9.29 27.68 1.35
CA ARG A 219 10.48 26.90 1.01
C ARG A 219 10.37 26.19 -0.34
N VAL A 220 9.20 25.65 -0.68
CA VAL A 220 8.97 25.06 -2.02
C VAL A 220 9.13 26.13 -3.11
N ARG A 221 8.63 27.35 -2.89
CA ARG A 221 8.81 28.44 -3.87
C ARG A 221 10.27 28.82 -4.05
N GLU A 222 11.05 28.93 -2.97
CA GLU A 222 12.49 29.15 -3.06
C GLU A 222 13.19 28.04 -3.89
N LEU A 223 12.87 26.79 -3.63
CA LEU A 223 13.46 25.64 -4.33
C LEU A 223 13.01 25.50 -5.79
N THR A 224 11.97 26.24 -6.21
CA THR A 224 11.36 26.17 -7.55
C THR A 224 11.34 27.52 -8.26
N ASP A 225 12.19 28.46 -7.88
CA ASP A 225 12.27 29.79 -8.47
C ASP A 225 10.91 30.53 -8.52
N GLY A 226 10.14 30.41 -7.45
CA GLY A 226 8.81 31.01 -7.30
C GLY A 226 7.66 30.24 -7.92
N ARG A 227 7.91 29.16 -8.67
CA ARG A 227 6.89 28.41 -9.45
C ARG A 227 5.93 27.61 -8.57
N GLY A 228 6.43 26.92 -7.56
CA GLY A 228 5.71 25.96 -6.76
C GLY A 228 5.81 24.51 -7.29
N ALA A 229 5.11 23.58 -6.64
CA ALA A 229 5.10 22.16 -6.98
C ALA A 229 4.01 21.82 -8.00
N ASP A 230 4.34 21.02 -9.02
CA ASP A 230 3.40 20.57 -10.04
C ASP A 230 2.44 19.50 -9.50
N VAL A 231 2.94 18.68 -8.57
CA VAL A 231 2.15 17.69 -7.85
C VAL A 231 2.44 17.82 -6.37
N VAL A 232 1.38 17.84 -5.55
CA VAL A 232 1.47 17.70 -4.10
C VAL A 232 0.83 16.38 -3.71
N TYR A 233 1.62 15.47 -3.14
CA TYR A 233 1.12 14.19 -2.62
C TYR A 233 0.93 14.31 -1.11
N ASN A 234 -0.30 14.51 -0.67
CA ASN A 234 -0.62 14.64 0.76
C ASN A 234 -0.99 13.27 1.36
N THR A 235 -0.03 12.67 2.08
CA THR A 235 -0.23 11.37 2.75
C THR A 235 -0.78 11.49 4.17
N VAL A 236 -0.89 12.71 4.71
CA VAL A 236 -1.24 12.97 6.12
C VAL A 236 -2.68 13.47 6.27
N GLY A 237 -3.14 14.28 5.34
CA GLY A 237 -4.47 14.87 5.36
C GLY A 237 -4.48 16.35 5.75
N GLU A 238 -5.49 16.75 6.55
CA GLU A 238 -5.74 18.15 6.87
C GLU A 238 -4.62 18.91 7.57
N PRO A 239 -3.72 18.32 8.40
CA PRO A 239 -2.61 19.07 8.99
C PRO A 239 -1.70 19.75 7.96
N TYR A 240 -1.68 19.21 6.74
CA TYR A 240 -0.88 19.75 5.63
C TYR A 240 -1.73 20.26 4.47
N TYR A 241 -3.06 20.37 4.63
CA TYR A 241 -3.94 20.82 3.55
C TYR A 241 -3.59 22.23 3.07
N GLU A 242 -3.49 23.19 3.99
CA GLU A 242 -3.20 24.59 3.66
C GLU A 242 -1.80 24.73 3.08
N ALA A 243 -0.78 24.16 3.73
CA ALA A 243 0.60 24.20 3.27
C ALA A 243 0.76 23.57 1.88
N GLY A 244 0.11 22.42 1.64
CA GLY A 244 0.11 21.75 0.34
C GLY A 244 -0.57 22.58 -0.75
N SER A 245 -1.74 23.15 -0.45
CA SER A 245 -2.48 24.00 -1.39
C SER A 245 -1.71 25.28 -1.74
N ALA A 246 -1.09 25.93 -0.75
CA ALA A 246 -0.28 27.12 -0.95
C ALA A 246 1.04 26.82 -1.71
N ALA A 247 1.56 25.60 -1.64
CA ALA A 247 2.78 25.18 -2.35
C ALA A 247 2.55 24.87 -3.83
N LEU A 248 1.29 24.73 -4.29
CA LEU A 248 0.99 24.35 -5.67
C LEU A 248 1.47 25.40 -6.68
N ALA A 249 2.01 24.90 -7.78
CA ALA A 249 2.22 25.68 -8.99
C ALA A 249 0.88 25.97 -9.68
N LYS A 250 0.85 26.93 -10.60
CA LYS A 250 -0.30 27.10 -11.50
C LYS A 250 -0.55 25.83 -12.30
N LEU A 251 -1.80 25.37 -12.39
CA LEU A 251 -2.20 24.06 -12.95
C LEU A 251 -1.73 22.86 -12.10
N GLY A 252 -1.26 23.08 -10.88
CA GLY A 252 -0.82 22.04 -9.97
C GLY A 252 -1.95 21.11 -9.54
N ARG A 253 -1.57 19.90 -9.14
CA ARG A 253 -2.48 18.83 -8.75
C ARG A 253 -2.16 18.38 -7.32
N GLN A 254 -3.19 18.32 -6.46
CA GLN A 254 -3.01 17.82 -5.09
C GLN A 254 -3.77 16.53 -4.89
N ILE A 255 -3.07 15.51 -4.37
CA ILE A 255 -3.57 14.16 -4.13
C ILE A 255 -3.84 14.00 -2.64
N PHE A 256 -5.00 13.44 -2.31
CA PHE A 256 -5.43 13.16 -0.94
C PHE A 256 -5.74 11.67 -0.78
N ILE A 257 -5.16 11.04 0.23
CA ILE A 257 -5.32 9.61 0.54
C ILE A 257 -5.76 9.35 1.98
N ALA A 258 -5.75 10.36 2.82
CA ALA A 258 -6.09 10.25 4.24
C ALA A 258 -6.63 11.57 4.78
N SER A 259 -7.36 11.46 5.90
CA SER A 259 -7.76 12.60 6.72
C SER A 259 -7.86 12.14 8.18
N LEU A 260 -7.45 13.00 9.11
CA LEU A 260 -7.61 12.77 10.57
C LEU A 260 -8.88 13.46 11.09
N LYS A 261 -9.21 14.64 10.56
CA LYS A 261 -10.38 15.42 10.89
C LYS A 261 -11.17 15.76 9.62
N LYS A 262 -12.39 16.22 9.80
CA LYS A 262 -13.29 16.67 8.75
C LYS A 262 -14.12 17.82 9.30
N PRO A 263 -14.47 18.81 8.53
CA PRO A 263 -13.98 19.27 7.21
C PRO A 263 -12.73 20.15 7.33
N VAL A 264 -12.20 20.62 6.16
CA VAL A 264 -11.15 21.66 6.09
C VAL A 264 -11.69 22.92 5.43
N PRO A 265 -11.17 24.13 5.74
CA PRO A 265 -11.47 25.34 4.98
C PRO A 265 -11.02 25.20 3.53
N PHE A 266 -11.82 25.67 2.59
CA PHE A 266 -11.51 25.62 1.16
C PHE A 266 -11.49 27.03 0.55
N ASP A 267 -10.29 27.48 0.13
CA ASP A 267 -10.12 28.74 -0.56
C ASP A 267 -10.46 28.59 -2.06
N ILE A 268 -11.73 28.91 -2.39
CA ILE A 268 -12.22 28.85 -3.76
C ILE A 268 -11.46 29.82 -4.66
N PHE A 269 -11.07 31.02 -4.16
CA PHE A 269 -10.37 32.03 -4.96
C PHE A 269 -8.99 31.53 -5.39
N ALA A 270 -8.16 31.05 -4.45
CA ALA A 270 -6.86 30.47 -4.75
C ALA A 270 -6.98 29.26 -5.69
N PHE A 271 -7.95 28.39 -5.46
CA PHE A 271 -8.20 27.19 -6.26
C PHE A 271 -8.46 27.52 -7.74
N TYR A 272 -9.45 28.37 -8.05
CA TYR A 272 -9.77 28.66 -9.46
C TYR A 272 -8.71 29.55 -10.14
N ARG A 273 -8.09 30.48 -9.39
CA ARG A 273 -7.01 31.33 -9.92
C ARG A 273 -5.76 30.54 -10.25
N GLY A 274 -5.43 29.53 -9.40
CA GLY A 274 -4.35 28.58 -9.64
C GLY A 274 -4.70 27.56 -10.72
N ARG A 275 -5.97 27.41 -11.09
CA ARG A 275 -6.49 26.35 -11.98
C ARG A 275 -6.05 24.97 -11.47
N HIS A 276 -6.16 24.77 -10.16
CA HIS A 276 -5.71 23.55 -9.50
C HIS A 276 -6.66 22.37 -9.75
N THR A 277 -6.14 21.16 -9.58
CA THR A 277 -6.92 19.92 -9.60
C THR A 277 -6.72 19.21 -8.26
N TYR A 278 -7.81 18.79 -7.62
CA TYR A 278 -7.78 17.95 -6.41
C TYR A 278 -8.23 16.54 -6.73
N VAL A 279 -7.45 15.56 -6.28
CA VAL A 279 -7.63 14.14 -6.60
C VAL A 279 -7.72 13.33 -5.31
N GLY A 280 -8.88 12.73 -5.08
CA GLY A 280 -9.11 11.80 -3.96
C GLY A 280 -8.79 10.37 -4.36
N ILE A 281 -8.12 9.63 -3.48
CA ILE A 281 -7.75 8.23 -3.67
C ILE A 281 -8.32 7.39 -2.54
N ASP A 282 -9.11 6.39 -2.91
CA ASP A 282 -9.59 5.34 -2.01
C ASP A 282 -9.25 3.97 -2.60
N THR A 283 -8.14 3.39 -2.17
CA THR A 283 -7.72 2.06 -2.62
C THR A 283 -8.53 0.93 -1.99
N LEU A 284 -9.44 1.21 -1.06
CA LEU A 284 -10.43 0.23 -0.60
C LEU A 284 -11.51 -0.06 -1.64
N ALA A 285 -11.63 0.80 -2.66
CA ALA A 285 -12.55 0.62 -3.77
C ALA A 285 -12.01 -0.30 -4.88
N LEU A 286 -10.69 -0.57 -4.89
CA LEU A 286 -10.07 -1.46 -5.89
C LEU A 286 -10.29 -2.93 -5.53
N SER A 287 -10.65 -3.73 -6.53
CA SER A 287 -10.67 -5.19 -6.42
C SER A 287 -9.24 -5.76 -6.36
N SER A 288 -9.13 -7.06 -6.07
CA SER A 288 -7.86 -7.81 -6.09
C SER A 288 -7.20 -7.73 -7.48
N VAL A 289 -7.99 -7.88 -8.54
CA VAL A 289 -7.50 -7.88 -9.94
C VAL A 289 -7.00 -6.49 -10.34
N GLU A 290 -7.79 -5.43 -10.08
CA GLU A 290 -7.37 -4.05 -10.35
C GLU A 290 -6.10 -3.68 -9.57
N THR A 291 -5.96 -4.17 -8.34
CA THR A 291 -4.74 -3.97 -7.54
C THR A 291 -3.55 -4.72 -8.14
N ALA A 292 -3.75 -5.93 -8.64
CA ALA A 292 -2.71 -6.70 -9.32
C ALA A 292 -2.23 -6.02 -10.60
N ASP A 293 -3.12 -5.37 -11.36
CA ASP A 293 -2.73 -4.58 -12.54
C ASP A 293 -1.80 -3.42 -12.16
N VAL A 294 -2.10 -2.73 -11.07
CA VAL A 294 -1.23 -1.68 -10.53
C VAL A 294 0.14 -2.25 -10.12
N LEU A 295 0.17 -3.43 -9.48
CA LEU A 295 1.43 -4.08 -9.08
C LEU A 295 2.25 -4.55 -10.29
N ARG A 296 1.60 -5.03 -11.36
CA ARG A 296 2.28 -5.39 -12.63
C ARG A 296 2.97 -4.20 -13.29
N GLU A 297 2.37 -3.01 -13.25
CA GLU A 297 3.02 -1.77 -13.74
C GLU A 297 4.29 -1.43 -12.96
N LEU A 298 4.37 -1.78 -11.67
CA LEU A 298 5.53 -1.54 -10.80
C LEU A 298 6.61 -2.62 -10.90
N GLN A 299 6.25 -3.82 -11.34
CA GLN A 299 7.15 -4.97 -11.37
C GLN A 299 8.48 -4.70 -12.11
N PRO A 300 8.52 -4.05 -13.29
CA PRO A 300 9.77 -3.72 -13.96
C PRO A 300 10.71 -2.83 -13.12
N GLY A 301 10.14 -1.92 -12.33
CA GLY A 301 10.90 -1.06 -11.42
C GLY A 301 11.59 -1.86 -10.31
N PHE A 302 10.88 -2.83 -9.71
CA PHE A 302 11.46 -3.73 -8.71
C PHE A 302 12.47 -4.70 -9.33
N ALA A 303 12.18 -5.24 -10.51
CA ALA A 303 13.09 -6.16 -11.20
C ALA A 303 14.42 -5.48 -11.59
N SER A 304 14.39 -4.21 -11.99
CA SER A 304 15.58 -3.44 -12.35
C SER A 304 16.31 -2.83 -11.13
N GLY A 305 15.68 -2.83 -9.93
CA GLY A 305 16.19 -2.15 -8.74
C GLY A 305 15.98 -0.63 -8.75
N ALA A 306 15.28 -0.06 -9.73
CA ALA A 306 14.86 1.35 -9.74
C ALA A 306 13.85 1.65 -8.63
N LEU A 307 12.98 0.69 -8.33
CA LEU A 307 12.16 0.65 -7.13
C LEU A 307 12.74 -0.38 -6.16
N LYS A 308 12.70 -0.08 -4.87
CA LYS A 308 13.11 -1.01 -3.83
C LYS A 308 11.99 -1.24 -2.84
N PRO A 309 11.78 -2.49 -2.39
CA PRO A 309 10.87 -2.78 -1.29
C PRO A 309 11.34 -2.08 -0.01
N PHE A 310 10.45 -2.00 0.97
CA PHE A 310 10.85 -1.56 2.31
C PHE A 310 11.68 -2.67 2.97
N PRO A 311 12.80 -2.33 3.63
CA PRO A 311 13.55 -3.31 4.40
C PRO A 311 12.68 -3.87 5.53
N ILE A 312 12.75 -5.19 5.72
CA ILE A 312 12.05 -5.91 6.78
C ILE A 312 13.08 -6.31 7.85
N ALA A 313 13.08 -5.56 8.95
CA ALA A 313 13.98 -5.87 10.07
C ALA A 313 13.53 -7.16 10.79
N PRO A 314 14.45 -7.98 11.33
CA PRO A 314 14.08 -9.22 12.02
C PRO A 314 13.08 -9.03 13.17
N HIS A 315 13.17 -7.94 13.92
CA HIS A 315 12.25 -7.60 15.01
C HIS A 315 10.86 -7.12 14.52
N ALA A 316 10.72 -6.82 13.22
CA ALA A 316 9.48 -6.41 12.59
C ALA A 316 8.67 -7.60 12.02
N ILE A 317 9.16 -8.83 12.24
CA ILE A 317 8.51 -10.08 11.81
C ILE A 317 7.84 -10.72 13.02
N TYR A 318 6.51 -10.92 12.95
CA TYR A 318 5.71 -11.49 14.02
C TYR A 318 5.05 -12.79 13.59
N PRO A 319 4.99 -13.84 14.45
CA PRO A 319 4.10 -14.97 14.21
C PRO A 319 2.63 -14.55 14.39
N LEU A 320 1.68 -15.31 13.85
CA LEU A 320 0.25 -15.02 14.01
C LEU A 320 -0.15 -14.86 15.49
N ALA A 321 0.43 -15.64 16.39
CA ALA A 321 0.13 -15.59 17.82
C ALA A 321 0.44 -14.22 18.47
N ARG A 322 1.30 -13.41 17.85
CA ARG A 322 1.68 -12.08 18.34
C ARG A 322 1.13 -10.93 17.48
N ALA A 323 0.13 -11.19 16.66
CA ALA A 323 -0.44 -10.19 15.77
C ALA A 323 -1.04 -8.97 16.51
N ALA A 324 -1.63 -9.18 17.68
CA ALA A 324 -2.15 -8.07 18.51
C ALA A 324 -1.06 -7.04 18.87
N GLU A 325 0.13 -7.52 19.26
CA GLU A 325 1.29 -6.66 19.54
C GLU A 325 1.72 -5.89 18.27
N ALA A 326 1.74 -6.56 17.13
CA ALA A 326 2.09 -5.94 15.86
C ALA A 326 1.06 -4.88 15.44
N TYR A 327 -0.23 -5.08 15.72
CA TYR A 327 -1.28 -4.09 15.43
C TYR A 327 -1.10 -2.81 16.25
N VAL A 328 -0.78 -2.95 17.54
CA VAL A 328 -0.45 -1.80 18.40
C VAL A 328 0.77 -1.06 17.85
N ALA A 329 1.84 -1.78 17.50
CA ALA A 329 3.06 -1.19 16.98
C ALA A 329 2.84 -0.40 15.67
N VAL A 330 1.95 -0.86 14.78
CA VAL A 330 1.63 -0.15 13.52
C VAL A 330 1.00 1.22 13.77
N LEU A 331 0.09 1.36 14.73
CA LEU A 331 -0.51 2.65 15.08
C LEU A 331 0.39 3.50 15.98
N GLY A 332 1.31 2.87 16.72
CA GLY A 332 2.29 3.51 17.59
C GLY A 332 3.42 4.25 16.85
N SER A 333 3.27 4.51 15.57
CA SER A 333 4.27 5.21 14.74
C SER A 333 5.56 4.43 14.50
N SER A 334 5.49 3.10 14.44
CA SER A 334 6.64 2.28 14.01
C SER A 334 7.09 2.73 12.61
N ARG A 335 8.39 2.98 12.47
CA ARG A 335 9.01 3.27 11.17
C ARG A 335 9.26 2.00 10.36
N ASP A 336 9.24 0.83 11.00
CA ASP A 336 9.44 -0.45 10.36
C ASP A 336 8.24 -0.85 9.51
N ARG A 337 8.48 -1.63 8.48
CA ARG A 337 7.45 -2.34 7.75
C ARG A 337 7.17 -3.65 8.47
N LEU A 338 6.06 -3.71 9.21
CA LEU A 338 5.71 -4.88 10.02
C LEU A 338 5.03 -5.94 9.16
N VAL A 339 5.45 -7.20 9.34
CA VAL A 339 4.88 -8.36 8.65
C VAL A 339 4.57 -9.50 9.61
N LEU A 340 3.52 -10.25 9.32
CA LEU A 340 3.26 -11.55 9.93
C LEU A 340 3.93 -12.64 9.11
N ARG A 341 4.51 -13.64 9.78
CA ARG A 341 4.95 -14.90 9.20
C ARG A 341 4.01 -16.00 9.72
N PRO A 342 2.93 -16.31 8.97
CA PRO A 342 1.85 -17.13 9.51
C PRO A 342 2.20 -18.59 9.77
N GLY A 343 3.24 -19.11 9.13
CA GLY A 343 3.71 -20.49 9.30
C GLY A 343 4.81 -20.68 10.35
N ALA A 344 5.16 -19.61 11.11
CA ALA A 344 6.19 -19.67 12.15
C ALA A 344 5.59 -19.98 13.53
#